data_eaf46df96378618957a88b22f0c7fe28
#
_entry.id   eaf46df96378618957a88b22f0c7fe28
#
_cell.length_a   1.000
_cell.length_b   1.000
_cell.length_c   1.000
_cell.angle_alpha   90.00
_cell.angle_beta   90.00
_cell.angle_gamma   90.00
#
_symmetry.space_group_name_H-M   'P 1'
#
loop_
_entity.id
_entity.type
_entity.pdbx_description
1 polymer ?
#
loop_
_entity_poly.entity_id
_entity_poly.type
_entity_poly.pdbx_seq_one_letter_code
_entity_poly.pdbx_strand_id
1 'polypeptide(L)'
;MEDLIPFEEKKQYEGTMKTTGSYQGYKLREYWHIDKGVRDQVEIYNLNRDITKREHPSGLRPYLPEIQKFAENNHYNVLHPILRLLALGLDLPEETLVNVHGFDRVGETYVRFMKYYPRTDEDESKSGGVWLKGHTDFGTITILYSQPVSALQILSPDGKWRWIKHIENALVINAGDAMEFLSGGVYRATIHRVIQPPSDQRNKERLGVYYFALADDDVRLAPLVASPRDRRFENGKEPTMEVWRKERTSRYGQSELKKSVEAGKEHVEEEMIGGVVVKHYN
;
A
#
# COMPACT_ATOMS: atom_id res chain seq x y z
N MET A 1 -17.15 -1.58 10.81
CA MET A 1 -16.37 -2.72 11.33
C MET A 1 -16.28 -2.74 12.85
N GLU A 2 -16.24 -1.59 13.51
CA GLU A 2 -16.13 -1.54 14.98
C GLU A 2 -17.33 -2.20 15.68
N ASP A 3 -18.53 -2.02 15.16
CA ASP A 3 -19.77 -2.52 15.73
C ASP A 3 -20.03 -4.02 15.49
N LEU A 4 -19.31 -4.63 14.57
CA LEU A 4 -19.52 -6.04 14.18
C LEU A 4 -18.53 -7.00 14.83
N ILE A 5 -17.36 -6.51 15.29
CA ILE A 5 -16.26 -7.35 15.79
C ILE A 5 -15.73 -6.76 17.08
N PRO A 6 -15.90 -7.44 18.22
CA PRO A 6 -15.37 -7.01 19.50
C PRO A 6 -13.85 -6.86 19.48
N PHE A 7 -13.31 -5.92 20.26
CA PHE A 7 -11.88 -5.63 20.33
C PHE A 7 -11.03 -6.88 20.67
N GLU A 8 -11.49 -7.69 21.63
CA GLU A 8 -10.79 -8.93 22.03
C GLU A 8 -10.77 -9.96 20.90
N GLU A 9 -11.79 -10.01 20.05
CA GLU A 9 -11.77 -10.86 18.87
C GLU A 9 -10.81 -10.32 17.83
N LYS A 10 -10.75 -8.99 17.60
CA LYS A 10 -9.77 -8.38 16.67
C LYS A 10 -8.34 -8.75 17.01
N LYS A 11 -7.98 -8.78 18.31
CA LYS A 11 -6.65 -9.19 18.77
C LYS A 11 -6.29 -10.61 18.37
N GLN A 12 -7.24 -11.54 18.36
CA GLN A 12 -7.00 -12.93 17.97
C GLN A 12 -6.63 -13.06 16.49
N TYR A 13 -7.08 -12.10 15.66
CA TYR A 13 -6.80 -12.05 14.24
C TYR A 13 -5.74 -11.00 13.87
N GLU A 14 -4.98 -10.51 14.84
CA GLU A 14 -3.92 -9.54 14.59
C GLU A 14 -2.86 -10.09 13.64
N GLY A 15 -2.39 -9.25 12.75
CA GLY A 15 -1.37 -9.60 11.77
C GLY A 15 0.00 -9.70 12.43
N THR A 16 0.74 -10.77 12.12
CA THR A 16 2.10 -11.01 12.63
C THR A 16 3.16 -10.48 11.65
N MET A 17 3.01 -9.22 11.24
CA MET A 17 3.82 -8.60 10.17
C MET A 17 5.33 -8.77 10.38
N LYS A 18 5.81 -8.59 11.61
CA LYS A 18 7.24 -8.67 11.93
C LYS A 18 7.82 -10.07 11.74
N THR A 19 7.05 -11.11 12.01
CA THR A 19 7.53 -12.49 12.01
C THR A 19 7.25 -13.21 10.71
N THR A 20 6.13 -12.90 10.05
CA THR A 20 5.70 -13.58 8.82
C THR A 20 6.03 -12.80 7.56
N GLY A 21 6.26 -11.50 7.67
CA GLY A 21 6.39 -10.62 6.52
C GLY A 21 5.11 -10.55 5.66
N SER A 22 3.95 -10.79 6.29
CA SER A 22 2.62 -10.72 5.67
C SER A 22 1.79 -9.63 6.33
N TYR A 23 1.03 -8.89 5.53
CA TYR A 23 0.08 -7.91 6.04
C TYR A 23 -1.30 -8.49 6.39
N GLN A 24 -1.52 -9.78 6.21
CA GLN A 24 -2.82 -10.39 6.46
C GLN A 24 -3.25 -10.29 7.92
N GLY A 25 -4.52 -9.97 8.15
CA GLY A 25 -5.12 -9.83 9.47
C GLY A 25 -5.31 -8.38 9.89
N TYR A 26 -5.60 -8.19 11.18
CA TYR A 26 -5.76 -6.87 11.77
C TYR A 26 -4.42 -6.17 12.01
N LYS A 27 -4.41 -4.88 11.71
CA LYS A 27 -3.52 -3.90 12.31
C LYS A 27 -4.42 -2.98 13.13
N LEU A 28 -4.26 -3.02 14.43
CA LEU A 28 -4.99 -2.18 15.36
C LEU A 28 -4.44 -0.75 15.34
N ARG A 29 -5.17 0.20 15.93
CA ARG A 29 -4.73 1.59 16.09
C ARG A 29 -3.46 1.66 16.93
N GLU A 30 -2.74 2.79 16.86
CA GLU A 30 -1.55 3.11 17.66
C GLU A 30 -0.35 2.17 17.44
N TYR A 31 -0.32 1.51 16.29
CA TYR A 31 0.78 0.61 15.93
C TYR A 31 1.98 1.36 15.34
N TRP A 32 1.73 2.30 14.42
CA TRP A 32 2.79 3.07 13.76
C TRP A 32 3.07 4.38 14.48
N HIS A 33 4.35 4.72 14.57
CA HIS A 33 4.79 6.03 15.01
C HIS A 33 4.67 7.05 13.86
N ILE A 34 4.03 8.19 14.13
CA ILE A 34 3.89 9.27 13.14
C ILE A 34 4.97 10.32 13.38
N ASP A 35 4.84 11.18 14.39
CA ASP A 35 5.85 12.18 14.76
C ASP A 35 5.64 12.65 16.22
N LYS A 36 6.70 13.10 16.88
CA LYS A 36 6.67 13.70 18.22
C LYS A 36 5.83 12.94 19.25
N GLY A 37 5.92 11.60 19.23
CA GLY A 37 5.18 10.72 20.14
C GLY A 37 3.75 10.43 19.72
N VAL A 38 3.23 11.04 18.66
CA VAL A 38 1.89 10.74 18.12
C VAL A 38 1.91 9.40 17.41
N ARG A 39 0.94 8.56 17.73
CA ARG A 39 0.68 7.28 17.06
C ARG A 39 -0.41 7.40 16.02
N ASP A 40 -0.42 6.45 15.08
CA ASP A 40 -1.47 6.39 14.06
C ASP A 40 -2.85 6.09 14.68
N GLN A 41 -3.90 6.61 14.06
CA GLN A 41 -5.29 6.31 14.38
C GLN A 41 -5.96 5.60 13.20
N VAL A 42 -5.30 4.54 12.74
CA VAL A 42 -5.74 3.79 11.56
C VAL A 42 -5.96 2.33 11.94
N GLU A 43 -7.14 1.82 11.70
CA GLU A 43 -7.44 0.40 11.80
C GLU A 43 -7.50 -0.22 10.40
N ILE A 44 -6.88 -1.37 10.25
CA ILE A 44 -6.80 -2.07 8.96
C ILE A 44 -7.16 -3.53 9.16
N TYR A 45 -7.89 -4.09 8.19
CA TYR A 45 -8.01 -5.53 8.05
C TYR A 45 -7.69 -5.94 6.60
N ASN A 46 -6.75 -6.87 6.46
CA ASN A 46 -6.30 -7.37 5.16
C ASN A 46 -6.69 -8.84 4.99
N LEU A 47 -7.29 -9.15 3.84
CA LEU A 47 -7.62 -10.51 3.43
C LEU A 47 -6.83 -10.84 2.16
N ASN A 48 -6.17 -12.01 2.14
CA ASN A 48 -5.61 -12.50 0.88
C ASN A 48 -6.71 -12.62 -0.18
N ARG A 49 -6.35 -12.48 -1.46
CA ARG A 49 -7.28 -12.71 -2.58
C ARG A 49 -7.95 -14.08 -2.50
N ASP A 50 -7.24 -15.07 -1.99
CA ASP A 50 -7.79 -16.35 -1.57
C ASP A 50 -8.15 -16.29 -0.09
N ILE A 51 -9.42 -16.04 0.20
CA ILE A 51 -9.94 -15.88 1.56
C ILE A 51 -9.81 -17.15 2.42
N THR A 52 -9.52 -18.30 1.84
CA THR A 52 -9.40 -19.58 2.56
C THR A 52 -8.06 -19.75 3.26
N LYS A 53 -7.07 -18.90 2.96
CA LYS A 53 -5.71 -19.00 3.51
C LYS A 53 -5.60 -18.81 5.01
N ARG A 54 -6.62 -18.24 5.65
CA ARG A 54 -6.71 -18.12 7.11
C ARG A 54 -8.15 -18.05 7.57
N GLU A 55 -8.36 -18.28 8.86
CA GLU A 55 -9.65 -17.99 9.49
C GLU A 55 -9.89 -16.49 9.64
N HIS A 56 -11.16 -16.10 9.63
CA HIS A 56 -11.59 -14.72 9.72
C HIS A 56 -12.51 -14.48 10.92
N PRO A 57 -12.56 -13.25 11.47
CA PRO A 57 -13.44 -12.87 12.57
C PRO A 57 -14.90 -13.17 12.26
N SER A 58 -15.66 -13.46 13.31
CA SER A 58 -17.07 -13.86 13.22
C SER A 58 -17.92 -12.86 12.42
N GLY A 59 -17.74 -11.57 12.65
CA GLY A 59 -18.47 -10.51 11.95
C GLY A 59 -18.16 -10.38 10.46
N LEU A 60 -17.06 -10.96 9.95
CA LEU A 60 -16.72 -10.96 8.53
C LEU A 60 -17.17 -12.24 7.81
N ARG A 61 -17.32 -13.35 8.53
CA ARG A 61 -17.62 -14.66 7.92
C ARG A 61 -18.85 -14.65 7.00
N PRO A 62 -19.96 -13.99 7.34
CA PRO A 62 -21.14 -13.93 6.45
C PRO A 62 -20.86 -13.24 5.11
N TYR A 63 -19.85 -12.36 5.04
CA TYR A 63 -19.53 -11.56 3.86
C TYR A 63 -18.36 -12.13 3.03
N LEU A 64 -17.73 -13.22 3.46
CA LEU A 64 -16.61 -13.82 2.76
C LEU A 64 -16.90 -14.16 1.29
N PRO A 65 -18.07 -14.72 0.92
CA PRO A 65 -18.36 -14.97 -0.49
C PRO A 65 -18.42 -13.69 -1.35
N GLU A 66 -18.91 -12.58 -0.78
CA GLU A 66 -18.93 -11.27 -1.47
C GLU A 66 -17.51 -10.69 -1.59
N ILE A 67 -16.70 -10.83 -0.54
CA ILE A 67 -15.30 -10.37 -0.55
C ILE A 67 -14.50 -11.17 -1.57
N GLN A 68 -14.72 -12.48 -1.68
CA GLN A 68 -14.07 -13.31 -2.71
C GLN A 68 -14.44 -12.84 -4.12
N LYS A 69 -15.72 -12.64 -4.41
CA LYS A 69 -16.17 -12.10 -5.70
C LYS A 69 -15.60 -10.72 -5.99
N PHE A 70 -15.50 -9.88 -4.95
CA PHE A 70 -14.88 -8.57 -5.06
C PHE A 70 -13.40 -8.68 -5.43
N ALA A 71 -12.65 -9.59 -4.80
CA ALA A 71 -11.25 -9.84 -5.13
C ALA A 71 -11.09 -10.35 -6.57
N GLU A 72 -11.90 -11.32 -7.00
CA GLU A 72 -11.91 -11.85 -8.37
C GLU A 72 -12.24 -10.78 -9.41
N ASN A 73 -13.27 -9.97 -9.15
CA ASN A 73 -13.64 -8.87 -10.04
C ASN A 73 -12.51 -7.84 -10.19
N ASN A 74 -11.89 -7.44 -9.08
CA ASN A 74 -10.74 -6.53 -9.14
C ASN A 74 -9.58 -7.13 -9.90
N HIS A 75 -9.31 -8.42 -9.74
CA HIS A 75 -8.19 -9.08 -10.38
C HIS A 75 -8.38 -9.21 -11.89
N TYR A 76 -9.50 -9.80 -12.31
CA TYR A 76 -9.72 -10.13 -13.71
C TYR A 76 -10.27 -8.96 -14.54
N ASN A 77 -11.17 -8.16 -13.97
CA ASN A 77 -11.90 -7.13 -14.71
C ASN A 77 -11.32 -5.72 -14.55
N VAL A 78 -10.44 -5.49 -13.56
CA VAL A 78 -9.79 -4.19 -13.36
C VAL A 78 -8.29 -4.29 -13.53
N LEU A 79 -7.61 -5.16 -12.75
CA LEU A 79 -6.15 -5.29 -12.76
C LEU A 79 -5.63 -5.79 -14.11
N HIS A 80 -6.16 -6.91 -14.64
CA HIS A 80 -5.66 -7.49 -15.89
C HIS A 80 -5.72 -6.52 -17.07
N PRO A 81 -6.81 -5.78 -17.34
CA PRO A 81 -6.83 -4.75 -18.38
C PRO A 81 -5.76 -3.67 -18.17
N ILE A 82 -5.54 -3.23 -16.92
CA ILE A 82 -4.49 -2.25 -16.60
C ILE A 82 -3.11 -2.82 -16.91
N LEU A 83 -2.83 -4.06 -16.48
CA LEU A 83 -1.55 -4.72 -16.72
C LEU A 83 -1.26 -4.90 -18.22
N ARG A 84 -2.28 -5.23 -19.04
CA ARG A 84 -2.15 -5.31 -20.49
C ARG A 84 -1.79 -3.96 -21.11
N LEU A 85 -2.49 -2.89 -20.72
CA LEU A 85 -2.17 -1.53 -21.18
C LEU A 85 -0.76 -1.11 -20.78
N LEU A 86 -0.33 -1.43 -19.55
CA LEU A 86 1.02 -1.16 -19.09
C LEU A 86 2.08 -1.97 -19.86
N ALA A 87 1.82 -3.24 -20.17
CA ALA A 87 2.72 -4.05 -20.98
C ALA A 87 2.89 -3.46 -22.40
N LEU A 88 1.79 -3.10 -23.04
CA LEU A 88 1.82 -2.42 -24.36
C LEU A 88 2.59 -1.10 -24.32
N GLY A 89 2.41 -0.30 -23.26
CA GLY A 89 3.16 0.95 -23.06
C GLY A 89 4.67 0.75 -22.80
N LEU A 90 5.11 -0.50 -22.56
CA LEU A 90 6.51 -0.90 -22.44
C LEU A 90 7.05 -1.59 -23.70
N ASP A 91 6.28 -1.64 -24.77
CA ASP A 91 6.57 -2.42 -25.99
C ASP A 91 6.78 -3.92 -25.71
N LEU A 92 6.06 -4.47 -24.71
CA LEU A 92 6.07 -5.87 -24.34
C LEU A 92 4.82 -6.60 -24.87
N PRO A 93 4.88 -7.92 -25.02
CA PRO A 93 3.68 -8.73 -25.30
C PRO A 93 2.60 -8.44 -24.26
N GLU A 94 1.35 -8.32 -24.68
CA GLU A 94 0.21 -7.85 -23.88
C GLU A 94 0.05 -8.62 -22.55
N GLU A 95 0.26 -9.93 -22.57
CA GLU A 95 0.10 -10.81 -21.38
C GLU A 95 1.33 -10.83 -20.45
N THR A 96 2.41 -10.14 -20.78
CA THR A 96 3.67 -10.21 -20.01
C THR A 96 3.48 -9.88 -18.54
N LEU A 97 2.81 -8.79 -18.22
CA LEU A 97 2.55 -8.41 -16.84
C LEU A 97 1.42 -9.24 -16.21
N VAL A 98 0.43 -9.68 -16.98
CA VAL A 98 -0.64 -10.57 -16.50
C VAL A 98 -0.07 -11.90 -16.04
N ASN A 99 0.87 -12.47 -16.79
CA ASN A 99 1.48 -13.78 -16.52
C ASN A 99 2.29 -13.83 -15.21
N VAL A 100 2.66 -12.70 -14.64
CA VAL A 100 3.35 -12.61 -13.36
C VAL A 100 2.42 -12.19 -12.19
N HIS A 101 1.11 -12.21 -12.43
CA HIS A 101 0.06 -11.86 -11.46
C HIS A 101 -1.05 -12.90 -11.48
N GLY A 102 -0.72 -14.16 -11.19
CA GLY A 102 -1.71 -15.25 -11.19
C GLY A 102 -2.64 -15.20 -9.97
N PHE A 103 -3.96 -15.33 -10.17
CA PHE A 103 -4.91 -15.36 -9.06
C PHE A 103 -4.72 -16.61 -8.17
N ASP A 104 -4.49 -17.76 -8.79
CA ASP A 104 -4.34 -19.06 -8.11
C ASP A 104 -2.89 -19.41 -7.76
N ARG A 105 -1.95 -18.50 -8.03
CA ARG A 105 -0.53 -18.70 -7.71
C ARG A 105 -0.21 -18.30 -6.26
N VAL A 106 0.93 -18.74 -5.77
CA VAL A 106 1.45 -18.33 -4.47
C VAL A 106 1.80 -16.84 -4.51
N GLY A 107 1.19 -16.08 -3.62
CA GLY A 107 1.41 -14.63 -3.52
C GLY A 107 0.49 -13.98 -2.50
N GLU A 108 0.79 -12.73 -2.22
CA GLU A 108 0.15 -11.95 -1.14
C GLU A 108 -0.68 -10.76 -1.66
N THR A 109 -1.24 -10.85 -2.87
CA THR A 109 -2.27 -9.89 -3.32
C THR A 109 -3.46 -9.94 -2.38
N TYR A 110 -3.99 -8.77 -1.96
CA TYR A 110 -4.98 -8.72 -0.89
C TYR A 110 -6.01 -7.60 -1.05
N VAL A 111 -7.18 -7.84 -0.49
CA VAL A 111 -8.20 -6.81 -0.22
C VAL A 111 -7.90 -6.17 1.12
N ARG A 112 -7.99 -4.84 1.19
CA ARG A 112 -7.84 -4.07 2.44
C ARG A 112 -9.09 -3.28 2.74
N PHE A 113 -9.58 -3.43 3.95
CA PHE A 113 -10.50 -2.50 4.58
C PHE A 113 -9.73 -1.63 5.56
N MET A 114 -9.89 -0.32 5.46
CA MET A 114 -9.11 0.64 6.23
C MET A 114 -10.02 1.72 6.77
N LYS A 115 -9.85 2.06 8.05
CA LYS A 115 -10.61 3.11 8.72
C LYS A 115 -9.65 4.04 9.44
N TYR A 116 -9.71 5.31 9.07
CA TYR A 116 -9.02 6.38 9.77
C TYR A 116 -9.99 7.05 10.75
N TYR A 117 -9.51 7.26 11.95
CA TYR A 117 -10.23 7.97 13.00
C TYR A 117 -9.68 9.37 13.17
N PRO A 118 -10.53 10.37 13.43
CA PRO A 118 -10.07 11.70 13.81
C PRO A 118 -9.18 11.66 15.05
N ARG A 119 -8.25 12.61 15.13
CA ARG A 119 -7.38 12.81 16.28
C ARG A 119 -7.79 14.06 17.04
N THR A 120 -7.23 14.21 18.25
CA THR A 120 -7.32 15.45 19.02
C THR A 120 -6.59 16.60 18.33
N ASP A 121 -6.99 17.84 18.59
CA ASP A 121 -6.31 19.03 18.02
C ASP A 121 -4.83 19.09 18.48
N GLU A 122 -4.53 18.59 19.68
CA GLU A 122 -3.15 18.49 20.19
C GLU A 122 -2.30 17.53 19.34
N ASP A 123 -2.80 16.34 19.04
CA ASP A 123 -2.10 15.35 18.21
C ASP A 123 -1.97 15.83 16.78
N GLU A 124 -2.99 16.49 16.23
CA GLU A 124 -2.93 17.09 14.90
C GLU A 124 -1.84 18.18 14.83
N SER A 125 -1.74 19.01 15.85
CA SER A 125 -0.70 20.03 15.94
C SER A 125 0.71 19.41 16.03
N LYS A 126 0.88 18.37 16.85
CA LYS A 126 2.17 17.68 17.02
C LYS A 126 2.62 16.97 15.74
N SER A 127 1.69 16.31 15.06
CA SER A 127 1.96 15.53 13.83
C SER A 127 1.96 16.38 12.55
N GLY A 128 1.67 17.69 12.64
CA GLY A 128 1.50 18.55 11.47
C GLY A 128 0.33 18.12 10.57
N GLY A 129 -0.69 17.47 11.14
CA GLY A 129 -1.85 16.94 10.42
C GLY A 129 -1.56 15.65 9.64
N VAL A 130 -0.39 15.05 9.77
CA VAL A 130 -0.05 13.81 9.05
C VAL A 130 -0.71 12.60 9.70
N TRP A 131 -1.59 11.93 8.97
CA TRP A 131 -2.28 10.71 9.41
C TRP A 131 -1.53 9.44 8.99
N LEU A 132 -0.90 9.47 7.82
CA LEU A 132 -0.01 8.44 7.32
C LEU A 132 1.12 9.11 6.54
N LYS A 133 2.37 8.84 6.93
CA LYS A 133 3.56 9.42 6.30
C LYS A 133 3.61 9.12 4.81
N GLY A 134 4.24 10.02 4.07
CA GLY A 134 4.49 9.84 2.64
C GLY A 134 5.37 8.62 2.39
N HIS A 135 4.91 7.76 1.50
CA HIS A 135 5.55 6.49 1.16
C HIS A 135 5.18 6.06 -0.26
N THR A 136 5.84 5.04 -0.74
CA THR A 136 5.43 4.26 -1.91
C THR A 136 4.86 2.92 -1.46
N ASP A 137 3.89 2.41 -2.20
CA ASP A 137 3.42 1.03 -2.02
C ASP A 137 4.49 0.05 -2.51
N PHE A 138 4.69 -1.05 -1.82
CA PHE A 138 5.73 -2.03 -2.19
C PHE A 138 5.31 -3.00 -3.31
N GLY A 139 4.00 -3.10 -3.59
CA GLY A 139 3.44 -3.96 -4.64
C GLY A 139 3.60 -3.43 -6.05
N THR A 140 2.81 -3.95 -6.96
CA THR A 140 2.82 -3.53 -8.37
C THR A 140 1.78 -2.45 -8.64
N ILE A 141 0.50 -2.72 -8.38
CA ILE A 141 -0.62 -1.80 -8.60
C ILE A 141 -1.50 -1.76 -7.35
N THR A 142 -1.88 -0.57 -6.95
CA THR A 142 -2.93 -0.35 -5.96
C THR A 142 -4.18 0.19 -6.62
N ILE A 143 -5.30 -0.42 -6.34
CA ILE A 143 -6.63 0.01 -6.77
C ILE A 143 -7.36 0.50 -5.52
N LEU A 144 -7.61 1.80 -5.44
CA LEU A 144 -8.34 2.44 -4.34
C LEU A 144 -9.71 2.90 -4.84
N TYR A 145 -10.76 2.47 -4.18
CA TYR A 145 -12.10 2.99 -4.41
C TYR A 145 -12.21 4.41 -3.85
N SER A 146 -12.56 5.36 -4.74
CA SER A 146 -12.60 6.78 -4.41
C SER A 146 -13.55 7.07 -3.24
N GLN A 147 -13.17 7.99 -2.36
CA GLN A 147 -13.87 8.29 -1.11
C GLN A 147 -14.21 9.77 -1.00
N PRO A 148 -15.37 10.12 -0.42
CA PRO A 148 -15.80 11.50 -0.31
C PRO A 148 -14.98 12.35 0.68
N VAL A 149 -14.35 11.73 1.69
CA VAL A 149 -13.51 12.45 2.65
C VAL A 149 -12.12 12.66 2.08
N SER A 150 -11.79 13.91 1.79
CA SER A 150 -10.51 14.31 1.20
C SER A 150 -9.39 14.21 2.24
N ALA A 151 -8.37 13.39 1.95
CA ALA A 151 -7.19 13.27 2.81
C ALA A 151 -5.95 12.80 2.04
N LEU A 152 -6.14 12.16 0.88
CA LEU A 152 -5.05 11.64 0.07
C LEU A 152 -4.34 12.76 -0.69
N GLN A 153 -3.02 12.79 -0.57
CA GLN A 153 -2.14 13.64 -1.36
C GLN A 153 -1.09 12.80 -2.08
N ILE A 154 -0.69 13.24 -3.26
CA ILE A 154 0.46 12.71 -4.01
C ILE A 154 1.56 13.78 -4.09
N LEU A 155 2.81 13.34 -4.07
CA LEU A 155 3.96 14.20 -4.35
C LEU A 155 4.18 14.23 -5.86
N SER A 156 3.89 15.38 -6.47
CA SER A 156 4.06 15.54 -7.92
C SER A 156 5.53 15.79 -8.28
N PRO A 157 5.94 15.60 -9.56
CA PRO A 157 7.32 15.73 -10.00
C PRO A 157 7.95 17.12 -9.74
N ASP A 158 7.12 18.17 -9.58
CA ASP A 158 7.55 19.52 -9.20
C ASP A 158 7.81 19.68 -7.67
N GLY A 159 7.77 18.58 -6.92
CA GLY A 159 8.00 18.57 -5.48
C GLY A 159 6.83 19.08 -4.63
N LYS A 160 5.65 19.24 -5.21
CA LYS A 160 4.48 19.74 -4.49
C LYS A 160 3.49 18.65 -4.18
N TRP A 161 2.94 18.67 -2.96
CA TRP A 161 1.82 17.83 -2.57
C TRP A 161 0.53 18.31 -3.22
N ARG A 162 -0.19 17.39 -3.88
CA ARG A 162 -1.45 17.65 -4.55
C ARG A 162 -2.54 16.75 -4.01
N TRP A 163 -3.70 17.32 -3.74
CA TRP A 163 -4.87 16.58 -3.32
C TRP A 163 -5.43 15.74 -4.45
N ILE A 164 -5.83 14.50 -4.12
CA ILE A 164 -6.63 13.67 -5.00
C ILE A 164 -8.10 13.95 -4.70
N LYS A 165 -8.77 14.55 -5.67
CA LYS A 165 -10.19 14.89 -5.58
C LYS A 165 -11.04 13.62 -5.69
N HIS A 166 -12.08 13.52 -4.85
CA HIS A 166 -13.09 12.49 -5.02
C HIS A 166 -13.85 12.68 -6.33
N ILE A 167 -14.02 11.59 -7.04
CA ILE A 167 -14.90 11.47 -8.22
C ILE A 167 -15.78 10.26 -7.95
N GLU A 168 -17.09 10.46 -8.02
CA GLU A 168 -18.06 9.39 -7.78
C GLU A 168 -17.85 8.23 -8.77
N ASN A 169 -17.91 6.99 -8.25
CA ASN A 169 -17.69 5.76 -9.03
C ASN A 169 -16.32 5.65 -9.72
N ALA A 170 -15.33 6.45 -9.31
CA ALA A 170 -13.97 6.37 -9.82
C ALA A 170 -13.08 5.48 -8.98
N LEU A 171 -12.09 4.91 -9.64
CA LEU A 171 -10.96 4.23 -9.02
C LEU A 171 -9.73 5.13 -9.07
N VAL A 172 -8.95 5.15 -8.00
CA VAL A 172 -7.62 5.74 -7.96
C VAL A 172 -6.61 4.62 -8.13
N ILE A 173 -5.82 4.69 -9.20
CA ILE A 173 -4.83 3.66 -9.52
C ILE A 173 -3.43 4.26 -9.36
N ASN A 174 -2.55 3.56 -8.64
CA ASN A 174 -1.15 3.96 -8.55
C ASN A 174 -0.21 2.77 -8.72
N ALA A 175 0.97 3.05 -9.29
CA ALA A 175 2.07 2.11 -9.35
C ALA A 175 2.82 2.09 -8.02
N GLY A 176 3.31 0.91 -7.64
CA GLY A 176 4.19 0.71 -6.49
C GLY A 176 5.61 0.31 -6.91
N ASP A 177 6.46 0.05 -5.91
CA ASP A 177 7.89 -0.23 -6.08
C ASP A 177 8.15 -1.41 -7.03
N ALA A 178 7.41 -2.50 -6.88
CA ALA A 178 7.59 -3.68 -7.73
C ALA A 178 7.27 -3.39 -9.20
N MET A 179 6.28 -2.53 -9.50
CA MET A 179 6.02 -2.09 -10.88
C MET A 179 7.17 -1.20 -11.40
N GLU A 180 7.72 -0.33 -10.56
CA GLU A 180 8.89 0.47 -10.95
C GLU A 180 10.08 -0.43 -11.31
N PHE A 181 10.34 -1.48 -10.53
CA PHE A 181 11.42 -2.42 -10.81
C PHE A 181 11.17 -3.22 -12.10
N LEU A 182 10.00 -3.82 -12.25
CA LEU A 182 9.63 -4.62 -13.42
C LEU A 182 9.62 -3.78 -14.71
N SER A 183 9.20 -2.53 -14.64
CA SER A 183 9.22 -1.62 -15.80
C SER A 183 10.58 -0.97 -16.07
N GLY A 184 11.60 -1.28 -15.26
CA GLY A 184 12.92 -0.64 -15.38
C GLY A 184 12.87 0.87 -15.21
N GLY A 185 12.06 1.38 -14.28
CA GLY A 185 11.93 2.81 -13.96
C GLY A 185 11.05 3.62 -14.92
N VAL A 186 10.35 2.98 -15.86
CA VAL A 186 9.41 3.66 -16.77
C VAL A 186 8.17 4.09 -16.01
N TYR A 187 7.57 3.20 -15.24
CA TYR A 187 6.44 3.48 -14.36
C TYR A 187 6.95 3.65 -12.94
N ARG A 188 7.10 4.91 -12.51
CA ARG A 188 7.61 5.21 -11.17
C ARG A 188 6.57 4.97 -10.10
N ALA A 189 7.02 4.46 -8.96
CA ALA A 189 6.19 4.34 -7.77
C ALA A 189 5.73 5.73 -7.31
N THR A 190 4.44 5.85 -7.02
CA THR A 190 3.82 7.12 -6.66
C THR A 190 3.96 7.36 -5.16
N ILE A 191 4.70 8.43 -4.78
CA ILE A 191 4.79 8.86 -3.40
C ILE A 191 3.46 9.51 -3.02
N HIS A 192 2.83 9.00 -1.95
CA HIS A 192 1.55 9.51 -1.47
C HIS A 192 1.47 9.50 0.05
N ARG A 193 0.64 10.37 0.63
CA ARG A 193 0.40 10.46 2.06
C ARG A 193 -1.07 10.71 2.36
N VAL A 194 -1.44 10.50 3.63
CA VAL A 194 -2.77 10.84 4.12
C VAL A 194 -2.61 11.88 5.22
N ILE A 195 -3.35 12.98 5.08
CA ILE A 195 -3.33 14.08 6.05
C ILE A 195 -4.72 14.37 6.58
N GLN A 196 -4.79 15.17 7.64
CA GLN A 196 -6.05 15.65 8.19
C GLN A 196 -6.93 16.26 7.07
N PRO A 197 -8.21 15.86 6.99
CA PRO A 197 -9.15 16.46 6.05
C PRO A 197 -9.27 18.00 6.18
N PRO A 198 -9.71 18.71 5.13
CA PRO A 198 -10.05 20.11 5.19
C PRO A 198 -11.07 20.43 6.29
N SER A 199 -11.15 21.69 6.69
CA SER A 199 -11.92 22.14 7.87
C SER A 199 -13.41 21.76 7.84
N ASP A 200 -14.02 21.71 6.66
CA ASP A 200 -15.41 21.28 6.43
C ASP A 200 -15.62 19.75 6.54
N GLN A 201 -14.54 18.99 6.58
CA GLN A 201 -14.55 17.53 6.68
C GLN A 201 -13.82 17.01 7.92
N ARG A 202 -13.40 17.90 8.83
CA ARG A 202 -12.78 17.52 10.11
C ARG A 202 -13.74 16.68 10.94
N ASN A 203 -13.17 15.86 11.81
CA ASN A 203 -13.90 14.97 12.72
C ASN A 203 -14.76 13.90 12.03
N LYS A 204 -14.54 13.68 10.73
CA LYS A 204 -15.17 12.57 10.01
C LYS A 204 -14.22 11.38 9.95
N GLU A 205 -14.77 10.21 10.19
CA GLU A 205 -14.06 8.96 9.92
C GLU A 205 -13.91 8.78 8.41
N ARG A 206 -12.76 8.25 8.00
CA ARG A 206 -12.49 8.00 6.59
C ARG A 206 -12.34 6.50 6.35
N LEU A 207 -13.28 5.94 5.62
CA LEU A 207 -13.24 4.52 5.23
C LEU A 207 -12.52 4.36 3.89
N GLY A 208 -11.84 3.24 3.70
CA GLY A 208 -11.19 2.88 2.45
C GLY A 208 -11.30 1.40 2.13
N VAL A 209 -11.54 1.12 0.86
CA VAL A 209 -11.49 -0.23 0.30
C VAL A 209 -10.45 -0.21 -0.80
N TYR A 210 -9.53 -1.17 -0.73
CA TYR A 210 -8.39 -1.25 -1.64
C TYR A 210 -8.21 -2.67 -2.14
N TYR A 211 -7.65 -2.78 -3.33
CA TYR A 211 -7.06 -4.01 -3.84
C TYR A 211 -5.58 -3.76 -4.11
N PHE A 212 -4.71 -4.40 -3.33
CA PHE A 212 -3.27 -4.30 -3.47
C PHE A 212 -2.76 -5.50 -4.28
N ALA A 213 -2.37 -5.25 -5.52
CA ALA A 213 -1.81 -6.28 -6.37
C ALA A 213 -0.29 -6.38 -6.17
N LEU A 214 0.15 -7.61 -6.01
CA LEU A 214 1.55 -7.99 -5.97
C LEU A 214 1.79 -9.01 -7.09
N ALA A 215 2.99 -9.00 -7.65
CA ALA A 215 3.42 -10.12 -8.48
C ALA A 215 3.48 -11.42 -7.66
N ASP A 216 3.50 -12.56 -8.32
CA ASP A 216 3.62 -13.86 -7.67
C ASP A 216 4.93 -13.94 -6.87
N ASP A 217 4.95 -14.67 -5.77
CA ASP A 217 6.05 -14.67 -4.80
C ASP A 217 7.42 -15.07 -5.39
N ASP A 218 7.42 -15.92 -6.42
CA ASP A 218 8.62 -16.42 -7.12
C ASP A 218 9.14 -15.48 -8.22
N VAL A 219 8.40 -14.42 -8.58
CA VAL A 219 8.78 -13.48 -9.62
C VAL A 219 9.98 -12.65 -9.17
N ARG A 220 11.07 -12.70 -9.94
CA ARG A 220 12.21 -11.80 -9.76
C ARG A 220 11.84 -10.39 -10.17
N LEU A 221 12.17 -9.41 -9.33
CA LEU A 221 11.91 -7.99 -9.57
C LEU A 221 12.98 -7.37 -10.48
N ALA A 222 13.33 -8.08 -11.56
CA ALA A 222 14.22 -7.63 -12.60
C ALA A 222 13.44 -6.86 -13.68
N PRO A 223 14.04 -5.85 -14.33
CA PRO A 223 13.42 -5.18 -15.46
C PRO A 223 13.03 -6.16 -16.57
N LEU A 224 11.77 -6.10 -17.00
CA LEU A 224 11.25 -6.88 -18.12
C LEU A 224 11.57 -6.24 -19.48
N VAL A 225 11.98 -4.97 -19.48
CA VAL A 225 12.36 -4.22 -20.67
C VAL A 225 13.84 -4.40 -21.01
N ALA A 226 14.18 -4.44 -22.31
CA ALA A 226 15.56 -4.62 -22.75
C ALA A 226 16.50 -3.47 -22.34
N SER A 227 15.98 -2.24 -22.33
CA SER A 227 16.72 -1.02 -22.02
C SER A 227 16.08 -0.28 -20.83
N PRO A 228 16.35 -0.69 -19.59
CA PRO A 228 15.79 -0.04 -18.42
C PRO A 228 16.31 1.40 -18.27
N ARG A 229 15.43 2.34 -17.89
CA ARG A 229 15.79 3.72 -17.57
C ARG A 229 16.47 3.85 -16.21
N ASP A 230 16.06 2.98 -15.27
CA ASP A 230 16.63 2.94 -13.93
C ASP A 230 16.66 1.49 -13.45
N ARG A 231 17.76 1.09 -12.81
CA ARG A 231 17.92 -0.19 -12.13
C ARG A 231 18.12 0.05 -10.66
N ARG A 232 17.23 -0.45 -9.85
CA ARG A 232 17.34 -0.35 -8.39
C ARG A 232 18.27 -1.41 -7.79
N PHE A 233 18.47 -2.52 -8.49
CA PHE A 233 19.33 -3.62 -8.07
C PHE A 233 20.45 -3.84 -9.07
N GLU A 234 21.59 -4.34 -8.60
CA GLU A 234 22.63 -4.86 -9.48
C GLU A 234 22.08 -6.06 -10.28
N ASN A 235 22.50 -6.17 -11.54
CA ASN A 235 22.05 -7.24 -12.41
C ASN A 235 22.36 -8.62 -11.82
N GLY A 236 21.33 -9.47 -11.72
CA GLY A 236 21.41 -10.80 -11.13
C GLY A 236 21.28 -10.85 -9.60
N LYS A 237 21.15 -9.69 -8.93
CA LYS A 237 20.91 -9.59 -7.47
C LYS A 237 19.49 -9.15 -7.11
N GLU A 238 18.62 -9.08 -8.10
CA GLU A 238 17.23 -8.69 -7.89
C GLU A 238 16.54 -9.70 -6.97
N PRO A 239 15.83 -9.26 -5.92
CA PRO A 239 15.07 -10.14 -5.04
C PRO A 239 13.86 -10.72 -5.76
N THR A 240 13.27 -11.79 -5.24
CA THR A 240 11.91 -12.19 -5.59
C THR A 240 10.90 -11.28 -4.91
N MET A 241 9.66 -11.29 -5.40
CA MET A 241 8.56 -10.53 -4.77
C MET A 241 8.37 -10.94 -3.30
N GLU A 242 8.52 -12.23 -2.99
CA GLU A 242 8.45 -12.73 -1.61
C GLU A 242 9.50 -12.08 -0.72
N VAL A 243 10.77 -12.07 -1.15
CA VAL A 243 11.87 -11.48 -0.37
C VAL A 243 11.66 -9.99 -0.17
N TRP A 244 11.35 -9.26 -1.24
CA TRP A 244 11.07 -7.83 -1.19
C TRP A 244 9.93 -7.50 -0.23
N ARG A 245 8.80 -8.19 -0.36
CA ARG A 245 7.63 -8.02 0.49
C ARG A 245 7.96 -8.26 1.96
N LYS A 246 8.62 -9.37 2.29
CA LYS A 246 8.97 -9.71 3.67
C LYS A 246 9.86 -8.65 4.30
N GLU A 247 10.86 -8.16 3.58
CA GLU A 247 11.75 -7.12 4.09
C GLU A 247 11.00 -5.79 4.30
N ARG A 248 10.18 -5.36 3.33
CA ARG A 248 9.37 -4.15 3.44
C ARG A 248 8.39 -4.22 4.60
N THR A 249 7.69 -5.34 4.74
CA THR A 249 6.63 -5.52 5.75
C THR A 249 7.18 -5.62 7.16
N SER A 250 8.29 -6.31 7.36
CA SER A 250 8.89 -6.50 8.70
C SER A 250 9.49 -5.21 9.28
N ARG A 251 9.91 -4.28 8.44
CA ARG A 251 10.56 -3.03 8.85
C ARG A 251 9.63 -1.83 8.94
N TYR A 252 8.54 -1.81 8.17
CA TYR A 252 7.66 -0.66 8.07
C TYR A 252 7.12 -0.19 9.43
N GLY A 253 7.41 1.08 9.75
CA GLY A 253 7.00 1.72 11.00
C GLY A 253 7.67 1.18 12.28
N GLN A 254 8.71 0.36 12.16
CA GLN A 254 9.41 -0.28 13.28
C GLN A 254 10.91 0.05 13.34
N SER A 255 11.53 0.42 12.24
CA SER A 255 12.94 0.82 12.19
C SER A 255 13.10 2.27 12.65
N GLU A 256 14.21 2.57 13.34
CA GLU A 256 14.66 3.94 13.51
C GLU A 256 15.04 4.50 12.14
N LEU A 257 14.26 5.50 11.72
CA LEU A 257 14.48 6.15 10.44
C LEU A 257 15.60 7.19 10.59
N LYS A 258 16.56 7.18 9.68
CA LYS A 258 17.62 8.19 9.64
C LYS A 258 17.09 9.43 8.95
N LYS A 259 17.19 10.58 9.60
CA LYS A 259 16.86 11.87 8.96
C LYS A 259 17.86 12.13 7.85
N SER A 260 17.34 12.32 6.63
CA SER A 260 18.17 12.79 5.51
C SER A 260 18.48 14.27 5.69
N VAL A 261 19.75 14.65 5.56
CA VAL A 261 20.25 16.02 5.74
C VAL A 261 20.34 16.71 4.37
N GLU A 262 19.30 16.68 3.57
CA GLU A 262 19.22 17.54 2.39
C GLU A 262 18.69 18.92 2.83
N ALA A 263 19.57 19.91 2.88
CA ALA A 263 19.23 21.28 3.22
C ALA A 263 18.12 21.83 2.32
N GLY A 264 16.99 22.22 2.92
CA GLY A 264 15.87 22.90 2.25
C GLY A 264 14.73 22.00 1.76
N LYS A 265 14.75 20.69 2.00
CA LYS A 265 13.63 19.77 1.72
C LYS A 265 12.93 19.36 3.01
N GLU A 266 11.63 19.03 2.87
CA GLU A 266 10.80 18.45 3.95
C GLU A 266 11.55 17.31 4.65
N HIS A 267 11.22 17.06 5.92
CA HIS A 267 11.84 15.99 6.72
C HIS A 267 11.64 14.63 6.03
N VAL A 268 12.66 14.20 5.31
CA VAL A 268 12.72 12.89 4.67
C VAL A 268 13.43 11.95 5.62
N GLU A 269 12.80 10.84 5.93
CA GLU A 269 13.42 9.76 6.70
C GLU A 269 13.75 8.62 5.74
N GLU A 270 14.92 8.01 5.87
CA GLU A 270 15.40 6.98 4.96
C GLU A 270 15.69 5.68 5.70
N GLU A 271 15.34 4.57 5.08
CA GLU A 271 15.74 3.24 5.51
C GLU A 271 16.33 2.45 4.33
N MET A 272 17.25 1.53 4.64
CA MET A 272 17.85 0.65 3.64
C MET A 272 17.14 -0.70 3.68
N ILE A 273 16.50 -1.10 2.58
CA ILE A 273 15.78 -2.37 2.46
C ILE A 273 16.29 -3.09 1.22
N GLY A 274 16.82 -4.31 1.38
CA GLY A 274 17.30 -5.11 0.24
C GLY A 274 18.36 -4.41 -0.62
N GLY A 275 19.11 -3.46 -0.05
CA GLY A 275 20.07 -2.64 -0.81
C GLY A 275 19.47 -1.42 -1.53
N VAL A 276 18.17 -1.17 -1.36
CA VAL A 276 17.45 0.00 -1.92
C VAL A 276 17.12 0.99 -0.82
N VAL A 277 17.32 2.28 -1.07
CA VAL A 277 16.91 3.36 -0.18
C VAL A 277 15.40 3.56 -0.34
N VAL A 278 14.67 3.37 0.74
CA VAL A 278 13.24 3.65 0.85
C VAL A 278 13.06 4.94 1.65
N LYS A 279 12.28 5.87 1.12
CA LYS A 279 12.07 7.19 1.70
C LYS A 279 10.67 7.33 2.28
N HIS A 280 10.61 7.97 3.45
CA HIS A 280 9.37 8.37 4.11
C HIS A 280 9.33 9.89 4.23
N TYR A 281 8.19 10.49 3.92
CA TYR A 281 8.01 11.94 3.87
C TYR A 281 6.99 12.37 4.93
N ASN A 282 7.29 13.43 5.66
CA ASN A 282 6.36 14.02 6.64
C ASN A 282 5.46 15.07 6.01
#